data_d787a9802918603375a7de80d3a11773
#
_entry.id   d787a9802918603375a7de80d3a11773
#
_cell.length_a   1.000
_cell.length_b   1.000
_cell.length_c   1.000
_cell.angle_alpha   90.00
_cell.angle_beta   90.00
_cell.angle_gamma   90.00
#
_symmetry.space_group_name_H-M   'P 1'
#
loop_
_entity.id
_entity.type
_entity.pdbx_description
1 polymer ?
#
loop_
_entity_poly.entity_id
_entity_poly.type
_entity_poly.pdbx_seq_one_letter_code
_entity_poly.pdbx_strand_id
1 'polypeptide(L)'
;IAKEWGVETEGKDIYDLAHEMSDLAQEEYGKIRGYSRWLKRAPQHTQDLWHAAGIEPRAIDREVSCALHMTHMGNTSKPEALIRQALRNGLSDGWGGSMCGTEFSDVLFGTPKPIETEANLGVMNAENVNIVVHGHDPSLSEMICEVADDPEMIAYAKEMGAKGITISGVCCTSNEVAMRRGIPMAGNFLQQENVVLTGACEAIVVDVQCIFPALGPLSKCFHTKFITTSPIAQMPDSDYIRFDVGTAAEKAKQIVKTACENFKNRKPELVHIPDLKHKATVGYSVEAIVKTLDGVTNSQVDETGTTKPLLECITSGVIRGAVAMVGCNNPKIRPDYAHIEMMKKLIANDIVVVASGCSAQAAAKA
;
A
#
# COMPACT_ATOMS: atom_id res chain seq x y z
N ILE A 1 10.18 6.48 -17.32
CA ILE A 1 10.64 5.08 -17.33
C ILE A 1 11.11 4.69 -18.72
N ALA A 2 10.26 4.71 -19.77
CA ALA A 2 10.59 4.23 -21.10
C ALA A 2 11.89 4.87 -21.64
N LYS A 3 12.00 6.21 -21.63
CA LYS A 3 13.18 6.94 -22.07
C LYS A 3 14.44 6.59 -21.24
N GLU A 4 14.29 6.43 -19.92
CA GLU A 4 15.40 6.02 -19.03
C GLU A 4 15.92 4.62 -19.38
N TRP A 5 15.04 3.74 -19.84
CA TRP A 5 15.39 2.38 -20.21
C TRP A 5 15.80 2.24 -21.67
N GLY A 6 15.84 3.35 -22.43
CA GLY A 6 16.22 3.37 -23.82
C GLY A 6 15.18 2.80 -24.77
N VAL A 7 13.91 2.82 -24.35
CA VAL A 7 12.78 2.42 -25.19
C VAL A 7 12.37 3.59 -26.08
N GLU A 8 12.22 3.33 -27.37
CA GLU A 8 11.73 4.31 -28.34
C GLU A 8 10.28 4.67 -28.05
N THR A 9 9.99 5.95 -27.95
CA THR A 9 8.64 6.44 -27.59
C THR A 9 7.94 7.20 -28.71
N GLU A 10 8.68 7.65 -29.75
CA GLU A 10 8.09 8.39 -30.84
C GLU A 10 7.22 7.51 -31.74
N GLY A 11 6.02 7.97 -32.05
CA GLY A 11 5.08 7.26 -32.92
C GLY A 11 4.41 6.04 -32.32
N LYS A 12 4.67 5.69 -31.04
CA LYS A 12 3.97 4.60 -30.34
C LYS A 12 2.70 5.09 -29.67
N ASP A 13 1.66 4.28 -29.73
CA ASP A 13 0.49 4.45 -28.90
C ASP A 13 0.84 4.26 -27.41
N ILE A 14 0.11 4.96 -26.53
CA ILE A 14 0.38 4.91 -25.08
C ILE A 14 0.12 3.51 -24.51
N TYR A 15 -0.83 2.77 -25.04
CA TYR A 15 -1.13 1.42 -24.57
C TYR A 15 -0.06 0.41 -25.04
N ASP A 16 0.41 0.53 -26.30
CA ASP A 16 1.52 -0.29 -26.80
C ASP A 16 2.79 -0.05 -25.97
N LEU A 17 3.07 1.22 -25.65
CA LEU A 17 4.19 1.60 -24.81
C LEU A 17 4.05 1.04 -23.39
N ALA A 18 2.84 1.07 -22.81
CA ALA A 18 2.57 0.51 -21.49
C ALA A 18 2.77 -1.01 -21.47
N HIS A 19 2.32 -1.73 -22.51
CA HIS A 19 2.55 -3.17 -22.64
C HIS A 19 4.04 -3.49 -22.73
N GLU A 20 4.78 -2.81 -23.60
CA GLU A 20 6.23 -3.01 -23.73
C GLU A 20 6.95 -2.76 -22.42
N MET A 21 6.58 -1.70 -21.69
CA MET A 21 7.17 -1.39 -20.39
C MET A 21 6.81 -2.43 -19.34
N SER A 22 5.61 -2.99 -19.36
CA SER A 22 5.20 -4.07 -18.47
C SER A 22 6.04 -5.32 -18.69
N ASP A 23 6.25 -5.71 -19.96
CA ASP A 23 7.08 -6.87 -20.31
C ASP A 23 8.53 -6.68 -19.85
N LEU A 24 9.11 -5.51 -20.11
CA LEU A 24 10.46 -5.18 -19.65
C LEU A 24 10.58 -5.15 -18.11
N ALA A 25 9.56 -4.68 -17.41
CA ALA A 25 9.55 -4.69 -15.96
C ALA A 25 9.50 -6.12 -15.41
N GLN A 26 8.71 -7.00 -16.01
CA GLN A 26 8.66 -8.42 -15.63
C GLN A 26 10.02 -9.11 -15.88
N GLU A 27 10.68 -8.80 -17.01
CA GLU A 27 12.04 -9.30 -17.27
C GLU A 27 13.05 -8.86 -16.20
N GLU A 28 12.92 -7.63 -15.68
CA GLU A 28 13.80 -7.12 -14.62
C GLU A 28 13.67 -7.88 -13.30
N TYR A 29 12.51 -8.47 -13.00
CA TYR A 29 12.31 -9.28 -11.78
C TYR A 29 13.18 -10.53 -11.78
N GLY A 30 13.17 -11.30 -12.87
CA GLY A 30 13.79 -12.62 -12.97
C GLY A 30 15.05 -12.68 -13.81
N LYS A 31 15.64 -11.58 -14.25
CA LYS A 31 16.79 -11.63 -15.17
C LYS A 31 18.01 -12.35 -14.58
N ILE A 32 18.66 -13.13 -15.43
CA ILE A 32 19.77 -14.01 -15.03
C ILE A 32 21.11 -13.26 -15.01
N ARG A 33 21.30 -12.24 -15.82
CA ARG A 33 22.59 -11.55 -16.00
C ARG A 33 22.43 -10.03 -15.82
N GLY A 34 23.54 -9.38 -15.41
CA GLY A 34 23.62 -7.96 -15.19
C GLY A 34 23.04 -7.53 -13.85
N TYR A 35 22.89 -6.24 -13.67
CA TYR A 35 22.34 -5.59 -12.48
C TYR A 35 20.98 -4.97 -12.79
N SER A 36 20.18 -4.70 -11.76
CA SER A 36 18.87 -4.06 -11.90
C SER A 36 18.96 -2.68 -12.55
N ARG A 37 18.14 -2.42 -13.55
CA ARG A 37 18.11 -1.11 -14.25
C ARG A 37 17.64 0.00 -13.31
N TRP A 38 16.83 -0.30 -12.33
CA TRP A 38 16.31 0.67 -11.37
C TRP A 38 17.40 1.37 -10.55
N LEU A 39 18.55 0.72 -10.35
CA LEU A 39 19.69 1.30 -9.63
C LEU A 39 20.26 2.55 -10.30
N LYS A 40 20.06 2.72 -11.60
CA LYS A 40 20.55 3.90 -12.35
C LYS A 40 19.91 5.21 -11.90
N ARG A 41 18.80 5.15 -11.16
CA ARG A 41 18.16 6.32 -10.56
C ARG A 41 18.90 6.85 -9.33
N ALA A 42 19.76 6.05 -8.71
CA ALA A 42 20.56 6.49 -7.60
C ALA A 42 21.70 7.41 -8.08
N PRO A 43 22.16 8.38 -7.26
CA PRO A 43 23.35 9.19 -7.57
C PRO A 43 24.56 8.32 -7.89
N GLN A 44 25.39 8.72 -8.85
CA GLN A 44 26.53 7.93 -9.33
C GLN A 44 27.47 7.50 -8.20
N HIS A 45 27.81 8.40 -7.29
CA HIS A 45 28.66 8.07 -6.14
C HIS A 45 28.08 6.96 -5.25
N THR A 46 26.76 6.90 -5.15
CA THR A 46 26.05 5.85 -4.39
C THR A 46 26.14 4.52 -5.12
N GLN A 47 25.96 4.52 -6.45
CA GLN A 47 26.14 3.33 -7.27
C GLN A 47 27.59 2.79 -7.17
N ASP A 48 28.58 3.69 -7.21
CA ASP A 48 30.00 3.33 -7.07
C ASP A 48 30.30 2.69 -5.70
N LEU A 49 29.70 3.21 -4.62
CA LEU A 49 29.80 2.60 -3.29
C LEU A 49 29.18 1.21 -3.22
N TRP A 50 28.00 1.04 -3.81
CA TRP A 50 27.35 -0.29 -3.87
C TRP A 50 28.15 -1.29 -4.66
N HIS A 51 28.73 -0.84 -5.79
CA HIS A 51 29.61 -1.66 -6.59
C HIS A 51 30.87 -2.08 -5.81
N ALA A 52 31.57 -1.12 -5.19
CA ALA A 52 32.75 -1.38 -4.40
C ALA A 52 32.49 -2.32 -3.21
N ALA A 53 31.32 -2.19 -2.56
CA ALA A 53 30.89 -3.07 -1.49
C ALA A 53 30.39 -4.44 -1.98
N GLY A 54 30.17 -4.61 -3.29
CA GLY A 54 29.63 -5.84 -3.90
C GLY A 54 28.18 -6.13 -3.47
N ILE A 55 27.37 -5.08 -3.29
CA ILE A 55 25.99 -5.19 -2.82
C ILE A 55 24.95 -4.78 -3.87
N GLU A 56 25.36 -4.50 -5.10
CA GLU A 56 24.44 -4.24 -6.20
C GLU A 56 23.53 -5.45 -6.46
N PRO A 57 22.19 -5.26 -6.42
CA PRO A 57 21.26 -6.32 -6.75
C PRO A 57 21.22 -6.60 -8.26
N ARG A 58 21.07 -7.88 -8.59
CA ARG A 58 21.01 -8.36 -9.98
C ARG A 58 19.60 -8.37 -10.53
N ALA A 59 18.67 -8.90 -9.74
CA ALA A 59 17.24 -8.96 -10.04
C ALA A 59 16.49 -9.25 -8.74
N ILE A 60 15.22 -8.86 -8.66
CA ILE A 60 14.41 -8.98 -7.43
C ILE A 60 14.29 -10.45 -7.01
N ASP A 61 13.73 -11.30 -7.85
CA ASP A 61 13.53 -12.73 -7.57
C ASP A 61 14.85 -13.47 -7.32
N ARG A 62 15.88 -13.07 -8.04
CA ARG A 62 17.19 -13.69 -7.89
C ARG A 62 17.81 -13.42 -6.52
N GLU A 63 17.68 -12.21 -5.99
CA GLU A 63 18.23 -11.91 -4.66
C GLU A 63 17.42 -12.60 -3.57
N VAL A 64 16.10 -12.69 -3.70
CA VAL A 64 15.24 -13.43 -2.77
C VAL A 64 15.60 -14.93 -2.79
N SER A 65 15.72 -15.52 -3.97
CA SER A 65 16.09 -16.93 -4.12
C SER A 65 17.49 -17.21 -3.56
N CYS A 66 18.45 -16.30 -3.78
CA CYS A 66 19.78 -16.41 -3.19
C CYS A 66 19.75 -16.33 -1.66
N ALA A 67 18.95 -15.42 -1.09
CA ALA A 67 18.81 -15.30 0.36
C ALA A 67 18.23 -16.57 0.98
N LEU A 68 17.16 -17.12 0.39
CA LEU A 68 16.57 -18.39 0.82
C LEU A 68 17.59 -19.53 0.77
N HIS A 69 18.39 -19.61 -0.29
CA HIS A 69 19.42 -20.63 -0.42
C HIS A 69 20.57 -20.44 0.57
N MET A 70 21.09 -19.22 0.71
CA MET A 70 22.23 -18.92 1.60
C MET A 70 21.91 -19.07 3.08
N THR A 71 20.66 -18.83 3.48
CA THR A 71 20.19 -19.00 4.87
C THR A 71 19.82 -20.43 5.21
N HIS A 72 19.84 -21.34 4.24
CA HIS A 72 19.61 -22.77 4.49
C HIS A 72 20.75 -23.35 5.33
N MET A 73 20.41 -24.22 6.27
CA MET A 73 21.39 -24.86 7.17
C MET A 73 22.50 -25.56 6.40
N GLY A 74 23.74 -25.23 6.79
CA GLY A 74 24.95 -25.86 6.17
C GLY A 74 25.40 -25.20 4.86
N ASN A 75 24.70 -24.18 4.34
CA ASN A 75 25.10 -23.53 3.10
C ASN A 75 26.15 -22.43 3.33
N THR A 76 25.80 -21.36 4.04
CA THR A 76 26.66 -20.19 4.24
C THR A 76 26.84 -19.90 5.72
N SER A 77 28.10 -19.95 6.17
CA SER A 77 28.45 -19.70 7.58
C SER A 77 29.22 -18.39 7.80
N LYS A 78 29.58 -17.68 6.72
CA LYS A 78 30.31 -16.40 6.81
C LYS A 78 29.35 -15.23 7.04
N PRO A 79 29.43 -14.52 8.20
CA PRO A 79 28.53 -13.40 8.49
C PRO A 79 28.54 -12.31 7.40
N GLU A 80 29.72 -11.98 6.87
CA GLU A 80 29.88 -10.95 5.85
C GLU A 80 29.11 -11.28 4.56
N ALA A 81 29.09 -12.57 4.17
CA ALA A 81 28.34 -12.99 2.99
C ALA A 81 26.83 -12.87 3.20
N LEU A 82 26.35 -13.22 4.39
CA LEU A 82 24.93 -13.07 4.76
C LEU A 82 24.52 -11.59 4.84
N ILE A 83 25.34 -10.74 5.44
CA ILE A 83 25.10 -9.29 5.51
C ILE A 83 25.04 -8.68 4.11
N ARG A 84 26.00 -9.02 3.23
CA ARG A 84 25.97 -8.55 1.83
C ARG A 84 24.71 -9.00 1.10
N GLN A 85 24.27 -10.24 1.30
CA GLN A 85 23.03 -10.72 0.68
C GLN A 85 21.80 -9.99 1.24
N ALA A 86 21.76 -9.72 2.54
CA ALA A 86 20.68 -8.93 3.15
C ALA A 86 20.62 -7.50 2.56
N LEU A 87 21.78 -6.86 2.38
CA LEU A 87 21.87 -5.54 1.74
C LEU A 87 21.42 -5.59 0.28
N ARG A 88 21.80 -6.62 -0.50
CA ARG A 88 21.29 -6.81 -1.87
C ARG A 88 19.78 -6.97 -1.90
N ASN A 89 19.21 -7.74 -0.97
CA ASN A 89 17.77 -7.89 -0.86
C ASN A 89 17.09 -6.56 -0.57
N GLY A 90 17.60 -5.79 0.41
CA GLY A 90 17.06 -4.48 0.75
C GLY A 90 17.12 -3.49 -0.43
N LEU A 91 18.24 -3.47 -1.18
CA LEU A 91 18.36 -2.62 -2.37
C LEU A 91 17.48 -3.12 -3.52
N SER A 92 17.34 -4.43 -3.72
CA SER A 92 16.47 -4.98 -4.76
C SER A 92 14.99 -4.72 -4.49
N ASP A 93 14.60 -4.70 -3.23
CA ASP A 93 13.24 -4.32 -2.83
C ASP A 93 13.01 -2.81 -2.99
N GLY A 94 13.83 -1.98 -2.36
CA GLY A 94 13.64 -0.52 -2.37
C GLY A 94 13.81 0.11 -3.76
N TRP A 95 14.90 -0.21 -4.46
CA TRP A 95 15.22 0.32 -5.80
C TRP A 95 14.69 -0.53 -6.94
N GLY A 96 14.07 -1.64 -6.69
CA GLY A 96 13.47 -2.51 -7.68
C GLY A 96 11.98 -2.65 -7.47
N GLY A 97 11.57 -3.55 -6.59
CA GLY A 97 10.17 -3.90 -6.38
C GLY A 97 9.29 -2.73 -5.96
N SER A 98 9.69 -1.99 -4.94
CA SER A 98 8.91 -0.85 -4.43
C SER A 98 8.83 0.30 -5.43
N MET A 99 9.94 0.62 -6.11
CA MET A 99 9.95 1.68 -7.13
C MET A 99 9.12 1.28 -8.35
N CYS A 100 9.25 0.04 -8.82
CA CYS A 100 8.43 -0.51 -9.89
C CYS A 100 6.93 -0.46 -9.53
N GLY A 101 6.56 -0.96 -8.35
CA GLY A 101 5.19 -0.94 -7.87
C GLY A 101 4.61 0.47 -7.83
N THR A 102 5.34 1.44 -7.28
CA THR A 102 4.91 2.85 -7.21
C THR A 102 4.69 3.44 -8.61
N GLU A 103 5.66 3.31 -9.50
CA GLU A 103 5.59 3.89 -10.85
C GLU A 103 4.42 3.31 -11.67
N PHE A 104 4.23 1.98 -11.64
CA PHE A 104 3.13 1.35 -12.38
C PHE A 104 1.77 1.64 -11.74
N SER A 105 1.66 1.68 -10.43
CA SER A 105 0.43 2.07 -9.74
C SER A 105 0.05 3.53 -10.06
N ASP A 106 1.03 4.43 -10.13
CA ASP A 106 0.79 5.83 -10.50
C ASP A 106 0.36 5.98 -11.96
N VAL A 107 0.88 5.15 -12.87
CA VAL A 107 0.43 5.12 -14.27
C VAL A 107 -1.01 4.62 -14.39
N LEU A 108 -1.37 3.56 -13.64
CA LEU A 108 -2.69 2.92 -13.74
C LEU A 108 -3.78 3.69 -13.00
N PHE A 109 -3.49 4.22 -11.82
CA PHE A 109 -4.48 4.78 -10.89
C PHE A 109 -4.30 6.28 -10.62
N GLY A 110 -3.26 6.87 -11.20
CA GLY A 110 -2.93 8.29 -11.03
C GLY A 110 -1.94 8.55 -9.90
N THR A 111 -1.10 9.57 -10.12
CA THR A 111 -0.15 10.06 -9.11
C THR A 111 -0.88 10.67 -7.93
N PRO A 112 -0.61 10.22 -6.68
CA PRO A 112 -1.26 10.74 -5.49
C PRO A 112 -1.04 12.24 -5.29
N LYS A 113 -2.05 12.90 -4.72
CA LYS A 113 -2.00 14.30 -4.29
C LYS A 113 -2.51 14.40 -2.86
N PRO A 114 -2.04 15.38 -2.07
CA PRO A 114 -2.51 15.54 -0.71
C PRO A 114 -4.04 15.58 -0.64
N ILE A 115 -4.61 14.62 0.09
CA ILE A 115 -6.05 14.45 0.27
C ILE A 115 -6.34 14.17 1.75
N GLU A 116 -7.44 14.73 2.26
CA GLU A 116 -7.91 14.42 3.60
C GLU A 116 -8.55 13.03 3.65
N THR A 117 -8.27 12.32 4.72
CA THR A 117 -8.87 11.02 5.05
C THR A 117 -9.04 10.88 6.56
N GLU A 118 -9.63 9.78 6.97
CA GLU A 118 -9.81 9.44 8.38
C GLU A 118 -9.22 8.06 8.68
N ALA A 119 -8.81 7.86 9.92
CA ALA A 119 -8.21 6.60 10.35
C ALA A 119 -8.81 6.08 11.65
N ASN A 120 -8.76 4.78 11.85
CA ASN A 120 -9.23 4.00 12.97
C ASN A 120 -10.65 3.44 12.80
N LEU A 121 -11.08 2.56 13.70
CA LEU A 121 -12.32 1.78 13.57
C LEU A 121 -13.61 2.62 13.52
N GLY A 122 -13.58 3.85 14.06
CA GLY A 122 -14.71 4.77 14.00
C GLY A 122 -15.08 5.28 12.60
N VAL A 123 -14.34 4.88 11.57
CA VAL A 123 -14.66 5.20 10.16
C VAL A 123 -15.81 4.34 9.61
N MET A 124 -16.16 3.24 10.28
CA MET A 124 -17.31 2.42 9.93
C MET A 124 -18.61 3.21 10.13
N ASN A 125 -19.61 2.96 9.31
CA ASN A 125 -20.90 3.65 9.38
C ASN A 125 -22.06 2.67 9.70
N ALA A 126 -22.76 2.92 10.79
CA ALA A 126 -23.86 2.06 11.24
C ALA A 126 -25.06 2.02 10.28
N GLU A 127 -25.24 3.04 9.44
CA GLU A 127 -26.39 3.15 8.54
C GLU A 127 -26.10 2.70 7.11
N ASN A 128 -24.81 2.46 6.78
CA ASN A 128 -24.36 2.07 5.44
C ASN A 128 -23.95 0.60 5.39
N VAL A 129 -23.92 0.05 4.18
CA VAL A 129 -23.19 -1.18 3.89
C VAL A 129 -21.70 -0.88 4.04
N ASN A 130 -21.01 -1.55 4.94
CA ASN A 130 -19.56 -1.39 5.10
C ASN A 130 -18.83 -2.52 4.39
N ILE A 131 -18.00 -2.16 3.43
CA ILE A 131 -17.11 -3.07 2.73
C ILE A 131 -15.67 -2.70 3.10
N VAL A 132 -14.92 -3.68 3.59
CA VAL A 132 -13.53 -3.48 3.97
C VAL A 132 -12.62 -4.19 3.00
N VAL A 133 -11.78 -3.44 2.30
CA VAL A 133 -10.73 -3.99 1.43
C VAL A 133 -9.47 -4.23 2.25
N HIS A 134 -8.85 -5.41 2.10
CA HIS A 134 -7.71 -5.82 2.90
C HIS A 134 -6.71 -6.63 2.10
N GLY A 135 -5.46 -6.27 2.19
CA GLY A 135 -4.34 -6.91 1.51
C GLY A 135 -3.44 -5.92 0.79
N HIS A 136 -3.07 -6.21 -0.48
CA HIS A 136 -2.00 -5.51 -1.18
C HIS A 136 -2.26 -5.21 -2.66
N ASP A 137 -3.33 -5.78 -3.27
CA ASP A 137 -3.64 -5.57 -4.69
C ASP A 137 -4.46 -4.28 -4.89
N PRO A 138 -3.86 -3.20 -5.43
CA PRO A 138 -4.58 -1.96 -5.69
C PRO A 138 -5.64 -2.12 -6.79
N SER A 139 -5.46 -3.04 -7.75
CA SER A 139 -6.41 -3.23 -8.85
C SER A 139 -7.78 -3.64 -8.33
N LEU A 140 -7.81 -4.56 -7.36
CA LEU A 140 -9.06 -5.01 -6.73
C LEU A 140 -9.72 -3.88 -5.94
N SER A 141 -8.96 -3.20 -5.08
CA SER A 141 -9.52 -2.18 -4.20
C SER A 141 -9.99 -0.95 -4.97
N GLU A 142 -9.28 -0.52 -6.00
CA GLU A 142 -9.70 0.59 -6.87
C GLU A 142 -10.99 0.24 -7.62
N MET A 143 -11.12 -0.98 -8.16
CA MET A 143 -12.34 -1.43 -8.83
C MET A 143 -13.53 -1.53 -7.89
N ILE A 144 -13.33 -1.97 -6.64
CA ILE A 144 -14.39 -1.99 -5.64
C ILE A 144 -14.85 -0.57 -5.29
N CYS A 145 -13.93 0.38 -5.13
CA CYS A 145 -14.26 1.78 -4.90
C CYS A 145 -15.06 2.36 -6.06
N GLU A 146 -14.63 2.14 -7.31
CA GLU A 146 -15.32 2.62 -8.50
C GLU A 146 -16.76 2.11 -8.59
N VAL A 147 -16.95 0.81 -8.37
CA VAL A 147 -18.27 0.18 -8.40
C VAL A 147 -19.15 0.63 -7.22
N ALA A 148 -18.56 0.86 -6.05
CA ALA A 148 -19.31 1.30 -4.89
C ALA A 148 -19.85 2.75 -5.03
N ASP A 149 -19.16 3.57 -5.82
CA ASP A 149 -19.57 4.94 -6.15
C ASP A 149 -20.63 4.99 -7.27
N ASP A 150 -20.90 3.87 -7.96
CA ASP A 150 -21.92 3.80 -9.02
C ASP A 150 -23.31 4.09 -8.43
N PRO A 151 -24.06 5.06 -8.97
CA PRO A 151 -25.43 5.35 -8.57
C PRO A 151 -26.37 4.13 -8.54
N GLU A 152 -26.18 3.14 -9.44
CA GLU A 152 -26.92 1.89 -9.44
C GLU A 152 -26.66 1.09 -8.16
N MET A 153 -25.41 0.99 -7.73
CA MET A 153 -25.05 0.25 -6.53
C MET A 153 -25.50 0.96 -5.26
N ILE A 154 -25.42 2.28 -5.22
CA ILE A 154 -25.96 3.08 -4.11
C ILE A 154 -27.48 2.90 -4.01
N ALA A 155 -28.19 2.91 -5.14
CA ALA A 155 -29.64 2.63 -5.15
C ALA A 155 -29.93 1.22 -4.66
N TYR A 156 -29.16 0.23 -5.12
CA TYR A 156 -29.29 -1.15 -4.66
C TYR A 156 -29.05 -1.31 -3.16
N ALA A 157 -28.06 -0.65 -2.59
CA ALA A 157 -27.82 -0.64 -1.15
C ALA A 157 -29.05 -0.08 -0.39
N LYS A 158 -29.69 0.96 -0.92
CA LYS A 158 -30.91 1.55 -0.34
C LYS A 158 -32.09 0.58 -0.42
N GLU A 159 -32.25 -0.18 -1.48
CA GLU A 159 -33.26 -1.25 -1.59
C GLU A 159 -33.06 -2.34 -0.55
N MET A 160 -31.79 -2.61 -0.19
CA MET A 160 -31.44 -3.56 0.86
C MET A 160 -31.64 -3.00 2.28
N GLY A 161 -31.98 -1.72 2.42
CA GLY A 161 -32.29 -1.05 3.70
C GLY A 161 -31.18 -0.19 4.27
N ALA A 162 -30.05 -0.04 3.60
CA ALA A 162 -28.97 0.85 4.00
C ALA A 162 -29.19 2.27 3.48
N LYS A 163 -28.47 3.27 4.02
CA LYS A 163 -28.48 4.63 3.48
C LYS A 163 -27.48 4.84 2.32
N GLY A 164 -26.50 3.97 2.17
CA GLY A 164 -25.46 4.03 1.16
C GLY A 164 -24.42 2.94 1.36
N ILE A 165 -23.26 3.12 0.74
CA ILE A 165 -22.11 2.24 0.86
C ILE A 165 -20.95 3.01 1.46
N THR A 166 -20.23 2.40 2.38
CA THR A 166 -18.98 2.93 2.95
C THR A 166 -17.88 1.93 2.65
N ILE A 167 -16.86 2.38 1.93
CA ILE A 167 -15.60 1.64 1.77
C ILE A 167 -14.63 2.10 2.84
N SER A 168 -13.94 1.16 3.46
CA SER A 168 -12.77 1.43 4.28
C SER A 168 -11.70 0.39 4.03
N GLY A 169 -10.48 0.65 4.44
CA GLY A 169 -9.39 -0.26 4.12
C GLY A 169 -8.59 -0.72 5.33
N VAL A 170 -7.92 -1.84 5.16
CA VAL A 170 -6.95 -2.42 6.10
C VAL A 170 -5.68 -2.77 5.33
N CYS A 171 -4.51 -2.62 5.96
CA CYS A 171 -3.21 -2.92 5.34
C CYS A 171 -2.80 -2.00 4.19
N CYS A 172 -1.94 -2.51 3.30
CA CYS A 172 -1.31 -1.71 2.24
C CYS A 172 -2.31 -1.28 1.16
N THR A 173 -3.27 -2.12 0.80
CA THR A 173 -4.33 -1.73 -0.16
C THR A 173 -5.16 -0.55 0.37
N SER A 174 -5.30 -0.42 1.70
CA SER A 174 -5.92 0.75 2.32
C SER A 174 -5.13 2.04 2.04
N ASN A 175 -3.80 1.98 2.08
CA ASN A 175 -2.96 3.13 1.76
C ASN A 175 -3.13 3.54 0.30
N GLU A 176 -3.23 2.57 -0.62
CA GLU A 176 -3.41 2.81 -2.05
C GLU A 176 -4.69 3.62 -2.34
N VAL A 177 -5.83 3.18 -1.80
CA VAL A 177 -7.10 3.88 -2.01
C VAL A 177 -7.24 5.14 -1.16
N ALA A 178 -6.59 5.21 0.00
CA ALA A 178 -6.57 6.42 0.83
C ALA A 178 -5.81 7.54 0.12
N MET A 179 -4.61 7.28 -0.40
CA MET A 179 -3.76 8.31 -0.99
C MET A 179 -4.27 8.84 -2.33
N ARG A 180 -5.16 8.12 -3.03
CA ARG A 180 -5.74 8.56 -4.31
C ARG A 180 -7.18 9.03 -4.20
N ARG A 181 -7.99 8.39 -3.34
CA ARG A 181 -9.43 8.63 -3.23
C ARG A 181 -9.86 9.20 -1.87
N GLY A 182 -8.97 9.28 -0.88
CA GLY A 182 -9.33 9.68 0.48
C GLY A 182 -10.15 8.63 1.25
N ILE A 183 -10.19 7.39 0.77
CA ILE A 183 -10.91 6.29 1.42
C ILE A 183 -10.38 6.11 2.85
N PRO A 184 -11.26 6.03 3.87
CA PRO A 184 -10.85 5.89 5.26
C PRO A 184 -10.08 4.60 5.54
N MET A 185 -9.14 4.68 6.47
CA MET A 185 -8.31 3.55 6.91
C MET A 185 -8.83 2.99 8.24
N ALA A 186 -9.48 1.83 8.24
CA ALA A 186 -9.95 1.18 9.48
C ALA A 186 -8.79 0.70 10.37
N GLY A 187 -7.64 0.39 9.78
CA GLY A 187 -6.44 0.03 10.52
C GLY A 187 -5.40 -0.72 9.67
N ASN A 188 -4.36 -1.21 10.34
CA ASN A 188 -3.42 -2.14 9.73
C ASN A 188 -3.84 -3.60 10.00
N PHE A 189 -3.01 -4.56 9.60
CA PHE A 189 -3.34 -5.99 9.74
C PHE A 189 -3.63 -6.44 11.17
N LEU A 190 -3.15 -5.73 12.19
CA LEU A 190 -3.44 -6.07 13.59
C LEU A 190 -4.87 -5.69 14.02
N GLN A 191 -5.57 -4.87 13.23
CA GLN A 191 -6.95 -4.48 13.49
C GLN A 191 -7.98 -5.23 12.62
N GLN A 192 -7.55 -6.14 11.73
CA GLN A 192 -8.46 -6.84 10.80
C GLN A 192 -9.58 -7.61 11.51
N GLU A 193 -9.28 -8.25 12.63
CA GLU A 193 -10.29 -8.93 13.43
C GLU A 193 -11.25 -7.94 14.11
N ASN A 194 -10.71 -6.80 14.57
CA ASN A 194 -11.51 -5.76 15.20
C ASN A 194 -12.55 -5.17 14.25
N VAL A 195 -12.25 -5.11 12.95
CA VAL A 195 -13.24 -4.70 11.92
C VAL A 195 -14.47 -5.61 11.95
N VAL A 196 -14.28 -6.92 12.02
CA VAL A 196 -15.39 -7.88 12.13
C VAL A 196 -16.10 -7.74 13.46
N LEU A 197 -15.35 -7.55 14.55
CA LEU A 197 -15.88 -7.37 15.91
C LEU A 197 -16.74 -6.11 16.07
N THR A 198 -16.66 -5.12 15.15
CA THR A 198 -17.60 -3.99 15.15
C THR A 198 -19.04 -4.42 14.93
N GLY A 199 -19.27 -5.62 14.38
CA GLY A 199 -20.59 -6.11 14.01
C GLY A 199 -21.27 -5.31 12.90
N ALA A 200 -20.56 -4.38 12.26
CA ALA A 200 -21.07 -3.49 11.22
C ALA A 200 -20.46 -3.78 9.83
N CYS A 201 -19.60 -4.78 9.70
CA CYS A 201 -18.92 -5.12 8.45
C CYS A 201 -19.73 -6.15 7.65
N GLU A 202 -20.24 -5.78 6.48
CA GLU A 202 -20.98 -6.70 5.60
C GLU A 202 -20.05 -7.62 4.83
N ALA A 203 -18.91 -7.06 4.37
CA ALA A 203 -17.91 -7.87 3.68
C ALA A 203 -16.49 -7.37 4.02
N ILE A 204 -15.60 -8.32 4.34
CA ILE A 204 -14.16 -8.11 4.30
C ILE A 204 -13.62 -8.85 3.08
N VAL A 205 -13.06 -8.10 2.15
CA VAL A 205 -12.59 -8.58 0.85
C VAL A 205 -11.07 -8.61 0.86
N VAL A 206 -10.50 -9.77 0.65
CA VAL A 206 -9.07 -9.96 0.81
C VAL A 206 -8.42 -10.48 -0.47
N ASP A 207 -7.21 -10.00 -0.73
CA ASP A 207 -6.37 -10.43 -1.84
C ASP A 207 -5.22 -11.34 -1.39
N VAL A 208 -4.08 -10.79 -1.07
CA VAL A 208 -2.86 -11.51 -0.64
C VAL A 208 -2.19 -10.81 0.52
N GLN A 209 -1.41 -11.56 1.30
CA GLN A 209 -0.56 -11.12 2.40
C GLN A 209 -1.30 -10.50 3.60
N CYS A 210 -0.74 -10.65 4.78
CA CYS A 210 -1.21 -10.10 6.06
C CYS A 210 -2.60 -10.55 6.49
N ILE A 211 -3.19 -11.55 5.85
CA ILE A 211 -4.55 -12.04 6.12
C ILE A 211 -4.47 -13.14 7.18
N PHE A 212 -5.22 -12.95 8.27
CA PHE A 212 -5.28 -13.95 9.33
C PHE A 212 -6.36 -15.00 9.01
N PRO A 213 -6.01 -16.30 9.00
CA PRO A 213 -7.00 -17.37 8.83
C PRO A 213 -8.12 -17.35 9.88
N ALA A 214 -7.86 -16.74 11.04
CA ALA A 214 -8.84 -16.54 12.10
C ALA A 214 -10.07 -15.70 11.67
N LEU A 215 -9.97 -14.91 10.60
CA LEU A 215 -11.11 -14.18 10.04
C LEU A 215 -12.25 -15.12 9.61
N GLY A 216 -11.93 -16.33 9.11
CA GLY A 216 -12.93 -17.29 8.68
C GLY A 216 -13.90 -17.69 9.81
N PRO A 217 -13.42 -18.35 10.88
CA PRO A 217 -14.28 -18.71 12.00
C PRO A 217 -14.87 -17.49 12.73
N LEU A 218 -14.15 -16.37 12.82
CA LEU A 218 -14.66 -15.15 13.44
C LEU A 218 -15.85 -14.57 12.66
N SER A 219 -15.76 -14.50 11.35
CA SER A 219 -16.83 -13.99 10.48
C SER A 219 -18.13 -14.77 10.62
N LYS A 220 -18.05 -16.07 10.93
CA LYS A 220 -19.25 -16.92 11.21
C LYS A 220 -19.97 -16.57 12.51
N CYS A 221 -19.29 -15.94 13.46
CA CYS A 221 -19.92 -15.47 14.71
C CYS A 221 -20.78 -14.22 14.48
N PHE A 222 -20.53 -13.52 13.38
CA PHE A 222 -21.23 -12.31 12.94
C PHE A 222 -21.99 -12.61 11.63
N HIS A 223 -22.37 -11.54 10.91
CA HIS A 223 -22.94 -11.66 9.56
C HIS A 223 -21.92 -11.43 8.45
N THR A 224 -20.69 -11.04 8.80
CA THR A 224 -19.64 -10.61 7.85
C THR A 224 -19.36 -11.70 6.80
N LYS A 225 -19.38 -11.33 5.52
CA LYS A 225 -18.87 -12.15 4.43
C LYS A 225 -17.36 -12.01 4.35
N PHE A 226 -16.64 -13.11 4.55
CA PHE A 226 -15.20 -13.18 4.34
C PHE A 226 -14.93 -13.66 2.92
N ILE A 227 -14.51 -12.76 2.04
CA ILE A 227 -14.37 -13.02 0.60
C ILE A 227 -12.88 -13.03 0.24
N THR A 228 -12.38 -14.17 -0.24
CA THR A 228 -11.03 -14.31 -0.81
C THR A 228 -11.08 -14.20 -2.33
N THR A 229 -10.10 -13.53 -2.93
CA THR A 229 -10.12 -13.20 -4.36
C THR A 229 -8.94 -13.76 -5.13
N SER A 230 -7.82 -14.06 -4.46
CA SER A 230 -6.62 -14.58 -5.08
C SER A 230 -6.58 -16.13 -5.07
N PRO A 231 -6.20 -16.77 -6.18
CA PRO A 231 -6.07 -18.22 -6.23
C PRO A 231 -4.94 -18.77 -5.35
N ILE A 232 -3.94 -17.94 -5.03
CA ILE A 232 -2.79 -18.34 -4.20
C ILE A 232 -2.96 -18.03 -2.71
N ALA A 233 -4.05 -17.38 -2.32
CA ALA A 233 -4.31 -16.96 -0.94
C ALA A 233 -5.76 -17.26 -0.51
N GLN A 234 -6.27 -18.43 -0.89
CA GLN A 234 -7.58 -18.89 -0.40
C GLN A 234 -7.48 -19.27 1.07
N MET A 235 -8.45 -18.79 1.86
CA MET A 235 -8.49 -19.04 3.28
C MET A 235 -9.63 -20.00 3.64
N PRO A 236 -9.46 -20.82 4.69
CA PRO A 236 -10.58 -21.63 5.20
C PRO A 236 -11.77 -20.76 5.59
N ASP A 237 -12.96 -21.31 5.41
CA ASP A 237 -14.23 -20.68 5.80
C ASP A 237 -14.54 -19.35 5.10
N SER A 238 -13.90 -19.08 3.95
CA SER A 238 -14.17 -17.93 3.10
C SER A 238 -15.04 -18.28 1.89
N ASP A 239 -15.79 -17.28 1.41
CA ASP A 239 -16.37 -17.32 0.07
C ASP A 239 -15.27 -16.99 -0.95
N TYR A 240 -15.16 -17.74 -2.04
CA TYR A 240 -14.13 -17.47 -3.06
C TYR A 240 -14.76 -16.83 -4.30
N ILE A 241 -14.37 -15.59 -4.57
CA ILE A 241 -14.71 -14.86 -5.80
C ILE A 241 -13.42 -14.48 -6.49
N ARG A 242 -12.97 -15.30 -7.45
CA ARG A 242 -11.73 -15.04 -8.16
C ARG A 242 -11.76 -13.67 -8.83
N PHE A 243 -10.81 -12.84 -8.47
CA PHE A 243 -10.54 -11.57 -9.16
C PHE A 243 -9.52 -11.81 -10.28
N ASP A 244 -9.83 -11.28 -11.44
CA ASP A 244 -8.97 -11.33 -12.63
C ASP A 244 -9.15 -10.01 -13.37
N VAL A 245 -8.06 -9.42 -13.85
CA VAL A 245 -8.09 -8.09 -14.49
C VAL A 245 -9.06 -8.06 -15.67
N GLY A 246 -9.15 -9.15 -16.44
CA GLY A 246 -10.07 -9.26 -17.60
C GLY A 246 -11.55 -9.22 -17.23
N THR A 247 -11.91 -9.49 -15.97
CA THR A 247 -13.29 -9.49 -15.46
C THR A 247 -13.46 -8.59 -14.25
N ALA A 248 -12.55 -7.66 -14.03
CA ALA A 248 -12.42 -6.88 -12.80
C ALA A 248 -13.72 -6.16 -12.41
N ALA A 249 -14.34 -5.42 -13.33
CA ALA A 249 -15.58 -4.67 -13.09
C ALA A 249 -16.76 -5.61 -12.74
N GLU A 250 -16.89 -6.75 -13.43
CA GLU A 250 -17.92 -7.74 -13.16
C GLU A 250 -17.77 -8.33 -11.76
N LYS A 251 -16.54 -8.71 -11.38
CA LYS A 251 -16.24 -9.31 -10.08
C LYS A 251 -16.38 -8.32 -8.94
N ALA A 252 -15.94 -7.08 -9.13
CA ALA A 252 -16.18 -6.00 -8.17
C ALA A 252 -17.69 -5.76 -7.96
N LYS A 253 -18.48 -5.72 -9.04
CA LYS A 253 -19.95 -5.60 -8.95
C LYS A 253 -20.57 -6.78 -8.20
N GLN A 254 -20.10 -8.00 -8.44
CA GLN A 254 -20.54 -9.20 -7.71
C GLN A 254 -20.24 -9.07 -6.19
N ILE A 255 -19.03 -8.62 -5.85
CA ILE A 255 -18.62 -8.42 -4.45
C ILE A 255 -19.46 -7.35 -3.76
N VAL A 256 -19.63 -6.19 -4.38
CA VAL A 256 -20.43 -5.09 -3.82
C VAL A 256 -21.90 -5.51 -3.64
N LYS A 257 -22.50 -6.20 -4.62
CA LYS A 257 -23.86 -6.75 -4.48
C LYS A 257 -23.97 -7.73 -3.33
N THR A 258 -23.01 -8.66 -3.20
CA THR A 258 -22.98 -9.62 -2.09
C THR A 258 -22.96 -8.91 -0.74
N ALA A 259 -22.18 -7.85 -0.61
CA ALA A 259 -22.15 -7.05 0.61
C ALA A 259 -23.49 -6.32 0.85
N CYS A 260 -24.08 -5.70 -0.17
CA CYS A 260 -25.38 -5.03 -0.06
C CYS A 260 -26.49 -6.00 0.41
N GLU A 261 -26.56 -7.19 -0.19
CA GLU A 261 -27.53 -8.23 0.19
C GLU A 261 -27.33 -8.70 1.63
N ASN A 262 -26.09 -8.72 2.09
CA ASN A 262 -25.73 -9.15 3.44
C ASN A 262 -26.11 -8.12 4.53
N PHE A 263 -26.40 -6.88 4.17
CA PHE A 263 -26.87 -5.86 5.12
C PHE A 263 -28.11 -6.30 5.92
N LYS A 264 -29.01 -7.04 5.29
CA LYS A 264 -30.22 -7.60 5.93
C LYS A 264 -29.92 -8.61 7.05
N ASN A 265 -28.73 -9.19 7.04
CA ASN A 265 -28.31 -10.18 8.03
C ASN A 265 -27.59 -9.54 9.23
N ARG A 266 -27.39 -8.21 9.20
CA ARG A 266 -26.80 -7.47 10.31
C ARG A 266 -27.65 -7.61 11.56
N LYS A 267 -26.99 -7.86 12.67
CA LYS A 267 -27.62 -7.97 14.00
C LYS A 267 -27.38 -6.66 14.74
N PRO A 268 -28.38 -5.77 14.83
CA PRO A 268 -28.19 -4.45 15.43
C PRO A 268 -27.65 -4.48 16.86
N GLU A 269 -28.01 -5.51 17.62
CA GLU A 269 -27.56 -5.72 18.99
C GLU A 269 -26.06 -6.05 19.12
N LEU A 270 -25.42 -6.46 18.03
CA LEU A 270 -23.97 -6.73 17.97
C LEU A 270 -23.18 -5.57 17.39
N VAL A 271 -23.84 -4.52 16.91
CA VAL A 271 -23.13 -3.37 16.33
C VAL A 271 -22.50 -2.53 17.44
N HIS A 272 -21.19 -2.47 17.42
CA HIS A 272 -20.41 -1.63 18.32
C HIS A 272 -19.24 -0.98 17.57
N ILE A 273 -19.48 0.21 17.03
CA ILE A 273 -18.46 1.03 16.37
C ILE A 273 -17.86 1.96 17.42
N PRO A 274 -16.57 1.86 17.73
CA PRO A 274 -15.94 2.75 18.71
C PRO A 274 -15.93 4.20 18.22
N ASP A 275 -16.16 5.14 19.12
CA ASP A 275 -15.97 6.57 18.85
C ASP A 275 -14.46 6.89 18.88
N LEU A 276 -13.74 6.38 17.87
CA LEU A 276 -12.30 6.51 17.75
C LEU A 276 -11.95 6.73 16.29
N LYS A 277 -11.76 8.01 15.94
CA LYS A 277 -11.52 8.46 14.58
C LYS A 277 -10.58 9.65 14.56
N HIS A 278 -9.58 9.62 13.70
CA HIS A 278 -8.56 10.65 13.56
C HIS A 278 -8.50 11.12 12.11
N LYS A 279 -8.33 12.42 11.92
CA LYS A 279 -8.11 13.00 10.59
C LYS A 279 -6.65 12.91 10.22
N ALA A 280 -6.39 12.64 8.94
CA ALA A 280 -5.05 12.63 8.38
C ALA A 280 -5.08 13.22 6.97
N THR A 281 -3.97 13.84 6.55
CA THR A 281 -3.73 14.19 5.16
C THR A 281 -2.69 13.23 4.62
N VAL A 282 -3.01 12.56 3.52
CA VAL A 282 -2.19 11.51 2.88
C VAL A 282 -1.98 11.82 1.40
N GLY A 283 -1.23 10.99 0.68
CA GLY A 283 -1.05 11.14 -0.77
C GLY A 283 0.10 12.08 -1.15
N TYR A 284 1.15 12.13 -0.35
CA TYR A 284 2.35 12.90 -0.66
C TYR A 284 3.26 12.12 -1.62
N SER A 285 3.01 12.22 -2.93
CA SER A 285 3.95 11.79 -3.96
C SER A 285 5.21 12.67 -3.96
N VAL A 286 6.24 12.27 -4.69
CA VAL A 286 7.46 13.10 -4.85
C VAL A 286 7.10 14.47 -5.42
N GLU A 287 6.25 14.52 -6.45
CA GLU A 287 5.76 15.75 -7.07
C GLU A 287 5.01 16.63 -6.07
N ALA A 288 4.16 16.04 -5.25
CA ALA A 288 3.41 16.76 -4.21
C ALA A 288 4.34 17.29 -3.10
N ILE A 289 5.35 16.53 -2.68
CA ILE A 289 6.36 16.97 -1.71
C ILE A 289 7.12 18.17 -2.26
N VAL A 290 7.65 18.04 -3.48
CA VAL A 290 8.39 19.11 -4.13
C VAL A 290 7.54 20.37 -4.26
N LYS A 291 6.30 20.24 -4.76
CA LYS A 291 5.37 21.36 -4.88
C LYS A 291 5.03 22.02 -3.52
N THR A 292 4.90 21.22 -2.47
CA THR A 292 4.64 21.72 -1.11
C THR A 292 5.82 22.52 -0.58
N LEU A 293 7.04 22.04 -0.80
CA LEU A 293 8.27 22.72 -0.40
C LEU A 293 8.45 24.05 -1.16
N ASP A 294 8.17 24.07 -2.46
CA ASP A 294 8.26 25.27 -3.28
C ASP A 294 7.24 26.33 -2.88
N GLY A 295 6.01 25.90 -2.54
CA GLY A 295 4.94 26.81 -2.08
C GLY A 295 5.27 27.53 -0.76
N VAL A 296 6.18 27.00 0.03
CA VAL A 296 6.67 27.62 1.27
C VAL A 296 7.71 28.73 0.99
N THR A 297 8.37 28.72 -0.15
CA THR A 297 9.54 29.56 -0.40
C THR A 297 9.38 30.66 -1.44
N ASN A 298 8.53 30.53 -2.43
CA ASN A 298 8.14 31.63 -3.33
C ASN A 298 7.26 31.20 -4.51
N SER A 299 6.46 32.14 -4.98
CA SER A 299 5.40 32.05 -5.97
C SER A 299 5.83 31.96 -7.46
N GLN A 300 7.07 31.66 -7.77
CA GLN A 300 7.56 31.56 -9.16
C GLN A 300 8.42 30.30 -9.35
N VAL A 301 7.75 29.17 -9.48
CA VAL A 301 8.44 27.91 -9.76
C VAL A 301 8.00 27.41 -11.12
N ASP A 302 8.98 26.95 -11.89
CA ASP A 302 8.71 26.19 -13.10
C ASP A 302 8.00 24.87 -12.75
N GLU A 303 7.45 24.19 -13.73
CA GLU A 303 6.64 22.97 -13.55
C GLU A 303 7.43 21.80 -12.90
N THR A 304 8.74 21.94 -12.71
CA THR A 304 9.61 20.89 -12.19
C THR A 304 9.77 20.89 -10.68
N GLY A 305 9.51 22.01 -10.00
CA GLY A 305 9.66 22.14 -8.55
C GLY A 305 11.10 21.93 -8.04
N THR A 306 11.34 22.15 -6.75
CA THR A 306 12.67 21.98 -6.16
C THR A 306 12.63 21.48 -4.71
N THR A 307 13.63 20.70 -4.31
CA THR A 307 13.87 20.30 -2.92
C THR A 307 14.80 21.32 -2.19
N LYS A 308 15.14 22.44 -2.82
CA LYS A 308 16.06 23.44 -2.29
C LYS A 308 15.69 23.90 -0.87
N PRO A 309 14.44 24.19 -0.52
CA PRO A 309 14.08 24.59 0.84
C PRO A 309 14.41 23.55 1.90
N LEU A 310 14.21 22.27 1.59
CA LEU A 310 14.60 21.18 2.48
C LEU A 310 16.12 21.10 2.63
N LEU A 311 16.85 21.22 1.53
CA LEU A 311 18.31 21.23 1.54
C LEU A 311 18.87 22.42 2.34
N GLU A 312 18.30 23.62 2.17
CA GLU A 312 18.68 24.82 2.94
C GLU A 312 18.41 24.65 4.44
N CYS A 313 17.27 24.06 4.82
CA CYS A 313 16.96 23.73 6.22
C CYS A 313 17.94 22.70 6.80
N ILE A 314 18.36 21.70 6.01
CA ILE A 314 19.35 20.72 6.43
C ILE A 314 20.73 21.34 6.55
N THR A 315 21.18 22.13 5.56
CA THR A 315 22.52 22.75 5.57
C THR A 315 22.67 23.84 6.63
N SER A 316 21.59 24.54 6.97
CA SER A 316 21.57 25.52 8.06
C SER A 316 21.40 24.88 9.45
N GLY A 317 21.15 23.57 9.53
CA GLY A 317 20.97 22.85 10.80
C GLY A 317 19.60 22.99 11.45
N VAL A 318 18.61 23.61 10.77
CA VAL A 318 17.22 23.67 11.21
C VAL A 318 16.58 22.29 11.18
N ILE A 319 16.87 21.51 10.13
CA ILE A 319 16.49 20.11 10.01
C ILE A 319 17.76 19.27 10.01
N ARG A 320 17.85 18.28 10.89
CA ARG A 320 19.03 17.41 11.01
C ARG A 320 19.08 16.32 9.93
N GLY A 321 17.98 16.07 9.25
CA GLY A 321 17.88 15.09 8.17
C GLY A 321 16.46 14.60 7.96
N ALA A 322 16.31 13.60 7.09
CA ALA A 322 15.06 12.94 6.80
C ALA A 322 15.20 11.43 6.99
N VAL A 323 14.17 10.79 7.54
CA VAL A 323 14.10 9.34 7.76
C VAL A 323 12.85 8.79 7.10
N ALA A 324 13.03 7.76 6.27
CA ALA A 324 11.91 6.97 5.77
C ALA A 324 11.59 5.87 6.79
N MET A 325 10.40 5.93 7.38
CA MET A 325 9.85 4.88 8.22
C MET A 325 8.89 4.04 7.39
N VAL A 326 9.32 2.86 7.01
CA VAL A 326 8.56 1.95 6.17
C VAL A 326 8.44 0.59 6.84
N GLY A 327 7.43 -0.18 6.45
CA GLY A 327 7.30 -1.57 6.86
C GLY A 327 6.14 -1.85 7.79
N CYS A 328 6.14 -3.09 8.27
CA CYS A 328 5.02 -3.71 8.95
C CYS A 328 5.02 -3.43 10.46
N ASN A 329 3.93 -3.81 11.09
CA ASN A 329 3.78 -3.83 12.54
C ASN A 329 4.25 -5.18 13.11
N ASN A 330 4.31 -5.31 14.43
CA ASN A 330 4.74 -6.52 15.09
C ASN A 330 3.67 -7.02 16.08
N PRO A 331 3.10 -8.23 15.85
CA PRO A 331 2.05 -8.77 16.74
C PRO A 331 2.53 -9.15 18.15
N LYS A 332 3.85 -9.20 18.38
CA LYS A 332 4.43 -9.54 19.69
C LYS A 332 4.58 -8.36 20.65
N ILE A 333 4.32 -7.15 20.18
CA ILE A 333 4.39 -5.92 20.99
C ILE A 333 3.07 -5.16 20.90
N ARG A 334 2.90 -4.15 21.75
CA ARG A 334 1.73 -3.27 21.67
C ARG A 334 1.60 -2.71 20.25
N PRO A 335 0.43 -2.84 19.60
CA PRO A 335 0.21 -2.32 18.26
C PRO A 335 0.62 -0.85 18.12
N ASP A 336 1.29 -0.52 17.03
CA ASP A 336 1.74 0.82 16.64
C ASP A 336 2.80 1.47 17.56
N TYR A 337 3.01 0.95 18.76
CA TYR A 337 3.84 1.57 19.80
C TYR A 337 5.26 1.92 19.30
N ALA A 338 5.95 0.97 18.67
CA ALA A 338 7.31 1.18 18.22
C ALA A 338 7.40 2.27 17.14
N HIS A 339 6.46 2.29 16.21
CA HIS A 339 6.40 3.31 15.16
C HIS A 339 6.14 4.70 15.74
N ILE A 340 5.12 4.83 16.57
CA ILE A 340 4.72 6.12 17.16
C ILE A 340 5.83 6.68 18.04
N GLU A 341 6.42 5.87 18.92
CA GLU A 341 7.50 6.34 19.79
C GLU A 341 8.77 6.72 19.02
N MET A 342 9.09 5.97 17.98
CA MET A 342 10.22 6.32 17.12
C MET A 342 9.97 7.63 16.38
N MET A 343 8.79 7.81 15.76
CA MET A 343 8.42 9.04 15.06
C MET A 343 8.48 10.25 16.00
N LYS A 344 7.91 10.15 17.21
CA LYS A 344 7.96 11.22 18.20
C LYS A 344 9.40 11.61 18.54
N LYS A 345 10.27 10.63 18.73
CA LYS A 345 11.70 10.88 19.02
C LYS A 345 12.43 11.50 17.84
N LEU A 346 12.17 11.05 16.63
CA LEU A 346 12.77 11.62 15.42
C LEU A 346 12.35 13.09 15.24
N ILE A 347 11.05 13.36 15.31
CA ILE A 347 10.50 14.72 15.16
C ILE A 347 11.02 15.64 16.28
N ALA A 348 11.07 15.16 17.53
CA ALA A 348 11.62 15.92 18.67
C ALA A 348 13.13 16.21 18.53
N ASN A 349 13.81 15.58 17.59
CA ASN A 349 15.22 15.83 17.27
C ASN A 349 15.40 16.49 15.88
N ASP A 350 14.40 17.22 15.42
CA ASP A 350 14.42 18.00 14.18
C ASP A 350 14.66 17.14 12.92
N ILE A 351 14.12 15.89 12.91
CA ILE A 351 14.20 14.98 11.79
C ILE A 351 12.83 14.88 11.11
N VAL A 352 12.79 15.12 9.79
CA VAL A 352 11.59 14.90 8.98
C VAL A 352 11.36 13.39 8.82
N VAL A 353 10.13 12.96 9.07
CA VAL A 353 9.75 11.55 8.92
C VAL A 353 8.82 11.40 7.72
N VAL A 354 9.19 10.54 6.78
CA VAL A 354 8.33 10.07 5.69
C VAL A 354 7.92 8.64 5.99
N ALA A 355 6.64 8.36 6.02
CA ALA A 355 6.12 7.05 6.40
C ALA A 355 5.27 6.42 5.30
N SER A 356 5.34 5.09 5.17
CA SER A 356 4.46 4.29 4.31
C SER A 356 4.10 2.96 4.98
N GLY A 357 3.14 2.22 4.40
CA GLY A 357 2.70 0.92 4.95
C GLY A 357 2.05 1.04 6.32
N CYS A 358 2.28 0.05 7.18
CA CYS A 358 1.73 0.05 8.55
C CYS A 358 2.27 1.19 9.41
N SER A 359 3.47 1.71 9.14
CA SER A 359 4.01 2.85 9.89
C SER A 359 3.25 4.14 9.58
N ALA A 360 2.83 4.36 8.32
CA ALA A 360 1.97 5.49 7.96
C ALA A 360 0.59 5.39 8.64
N GLN A 361 0.00 4.20 8.65
CA GLN A 361 -1.28 3.98 9.34
C GLN A 361 -1.15 4.16 10.86
N ALA A 362 -0.02 3.79 11.45
CA ALA A 362 0.26 4.07 12.87
C ALA A 362 0.29 5.58 13.13
N ALA A 363 0.96 6.36 12.26
CA ALA A 363 1.00 7.81 12.33
C ALA A 363 -0.41 8.44 12.20
N ALA A 364 -1.21 7.96 11.25
CA ALA A 364 -2.57 8.48 11.01
C ALA A 364 -3.53 8.20 12.17
N LYS A 365 -3.24 7.24 13.02
CA LYS A 365 -4.03 6.88 14.23
C LYS A 365 -3.50 7.51 15.51
N ALA A 366 -2.36 8.20 15.49
CA ALA A 366 -1.74 8.83 16.65
C ALA A 366 -2.25 10.29 16.86
#